data_6cce66013ca815b337b3ce4b5bcd50cd
#
_entry.id   6cce66013ca815b337b3ce4b5bcd50cd
#
_cell.length_a   1.000
_cell.length_b   1.000
_cell.length_c   1.000
_cell.angle_alpha   90.00
_cell.angle_beta   90.00
_cell.angle_gamma   90.00
#
_symmetry.space_group_name_H-M   'P 1'
#
loop_
_entity.id
_entity.type
_entity.pdbx_description
1 polymer ?
#
loop_
_entity_poly.entity_id
_entity_poly.type
_entity_poly.pdbx_seq_one_letter_code
_entity_poly.pdbx_strand_id
1 'polypeptide(L)'
;VFDLKDIIVYGKGTSYSFILKSVNGYVISNKTITLLILNGTNVYQKHILTTNALGVATLIINCSMGNYTFKASYDGDNYFKPAQGSAKLVVMPYYTSIFIKEDQTFYGNGNFIYAHIYDNLGDAMVNQIVLFTITSSNGNVYKRYALTDWKGQAGFYLNLSGGNYKVDVSYAGDNWHYGSSTTGLFNIVYIGTNVIIDQLLFNGRGNTLTILLRDNNYRVLFNETVEITLSDGKVSQTFKVTTNENGRAGVVINLVPGKYNVYVKYAGNRLNSPSSAEGDLTINHVPTQISASSVIIFDSTMNSYLVKLTD
;
A
#
# COMPACT_ATOMS: atom_id res chain seq x y z
N VAL A 1 31.47 -49.85 18.30
CA VAL A 1 30.90 -48.63 18.94
C VAL A 1 30.69 -47.56 17.91
N PHE A 2 29.70 -46.75 18.14
CA PHE A 2 29.43 -45.55 17.36
C PHE A 2 30.10 -44.34 18.00
N ASP A 3 30.69 -43.47 17.18
CA ASP A 3 31.16 -42.14 17.59
C ASP A 3 30.13 -41.12 17.14
N LEU A 4 28.97 -41.06 17.86
CA LEU A 4 27.89 -40.12 17.68
C LEU A 4 28.10 -38.93 18.60
N LYS A 5 27.85 -37.72 18.08
CA LYS A 5 27.93 -36.47 18.86
C LYS A 5 26.62 -35.73 18.85
N ASP A 6 26.29 -35.09 19.96
CA ASP A 6 25.20 -34.15 20.02
C ASP A 6 25.45 -33.00 19.03
N ILE A 7 24.39 -32.57 18.34
CA ILE A 7 24.50 -31.52 17.33
C ILE A 7 23.31 -30.55 17.42
N ILE A 8 23.60 -29.29 17.19
CA ILE A 8 22.61 -28.24 16.95
C ILE A 8 22.77 -27.80 15.50
N VAL A 9 21.70 -27.80 14.74
CA VAL A 9 21.67 -27.36 13.34
C VAL A 9 20.60 -26.29 13.14
N TYR A 10 20.79 -25.45 12.13
CA TYR A 10 19.81 -24.44 11.73
C TYR A 10 19.19 -24.84 10.40
N GLY A 11 17.87 -24.81 10.35
CA GLY A 11 17.10 -25.15 9.16
C GLY A 11 17.29 -26.60 8.72
N LYS A 12 17.25 -26.83 7.42
CA LYS A 12 17.39 -28.13 6.75
C LYS A 12 18.65 -28.21 5.89
N GLY A 13 19.04 -29.43 5.51
CA GLY A 13 20.13 -29.66 4.56
C GLY A 13 21.52 -29.83 5.20
N THR A 14 21.64 -29.70 6.53
CA THR A 14 22.93 -29.93 7.21
C THR A 14 23.33 -31.38 7.13
N SER A 15 24.58 -31.65 6.75
CA SER A 15 25.18 -32.96 6.72
C SER A 15 25.65 -33.37 8.13
N TYR A 16 25.22 -34.53 8.60
CA TYR A 16 25.65 -35.13 9.85
C TYR A 16 26.36 -36.44 9.57
N SER A 17 27.61 -36.58 10.04
CA SER A 17 28.41 -37.76 9.87
C SER A 17 28.84 -38.35 11.18
N PHE A 18 28.90 -39.68 11.27
CA PHE A 18 29.37 -40.42 12.42
C PHE A 18 30.15 -41.67 11.97
N ILE A 19 30.93 -42.25 12.86
CA ILE A 19 31.85 -43.36 12.53
C ILE A 19 31.42 -44.61 13.32
N LEU A 20 31.46 -45.75 12.66
CA LEU A 20 31.40 -47.05 13.28
C LEU A 20 32.82 -47.62 13.46
N LYS A 21 33.19 -47.95 14.71
CA LYS A 21 34.54 -48.48 15.07
C LYS A 21 34.39 -49.75 15.91
N SER A 22 35.45 -50.58 15.91
CA SER A 22 35.64 -51.62 16.93
C SER A 22 35.99 -50.98 18.28
N VAL A 23 35.98 -51.75 19.35
CA VAL A 23 36.41 -51.28 20.69
C VAL A 23 37.89 -50.88 20.71
N ASN A 24 38.69 -51.43 19.81
CA ASN A 24 40.12 -51.14 19.66
C ASN A 24 40.39 -49.96 18.70
N GLY A 25 39.34 -49.24 18.27
CA GLY A 25 39.48 -48.05 17.43
C GLY A 25 39.55 -48.31 15.92
N TYR A 26 39.58 -49.56 15.44
CA TYR A 26 39.57 -49.87 14.02
C TYR A 26 38.26 -49.49 13.35
N VAL A 27 38.29 -48.77 12.24
CA VAL A 27 37.08 -48.38 11.49
C VAL A 27 36.43 -49.63 10.88
N ILE A 28 35.09 -49.63 10.86
CA ILE A 28 34.30 -50.72 10.31
C ILE A 28 33.58 -50.20 9.07
N SER A 29 34.10 -50.57 7.90
CA SER A 29 33.63 -50.10 6.60
C SER A 29 32.60 -51.02 5.96
N ASN A 30 31.84 -50.46 5.01
CA ASN A 30 30.91 -51.19 4.15
C ASN A 30 29.83 -51.95 4.93
N LYS A 31 29.33 -51.35 6.04
CA LYS A 31 28.28 -51.94 6.89
C LYS A 31 26.99 -51.13 6.84
N THR A 32 25.88 -51.84 6.87
CA THR A 32 24.56 -51.27 6.94
C THR A 32 24.22 -50.83 8.37
N ILE A 33 23.84 -49.60 8.52
CA ILE A 33 23.42 -48.96 9.79
C ILE A 33 21.98 -48.55 9.66
N THR A 34 21.15 -48.91 10.68
CA THR A 34 19.82 -48.32 10.87
C THR A 34 19.96 -47.11 11.77
N LEU A 35 19.58 -45.91 11.27
CA LEU A 35 19.53 -44.69 12.03
C LEU A 35 18.08 -44.24 12.17
N LEU A 36 17.59 -44.18 13.41
CA LEU A 36 16.29 -43.61 13.74
C LEU A 36 16.46 -42.18 14.25
N ILE A 37 15.60 -41.29 13.82
CA ILE A 37 15.40 -39.98 14.42
C ILE A 37 14.12 -40.03 15.20
N LEU A 38 14.22 -39.81 16.51
CA LEU A 38 13.10 -39.94 17.45
C LEU A 38 12.66 -38.54 17.91
N ASN A 39 11.34 -38.31 17.95
CA ASN A 39 10.73 -37.19 18.65
C ASN A 39 10.10 -37.75 19.95
N GLY A 40 10.76 -37.51 21.09
CA GLY A 40 10.49 -38.25 22.33
C GLY A 40 10.72 -39.77 22.14
N THR A 41 9.68 -40.57 22.31
CA THR A 41 9.72 -42.02 22.12
C THR A 41 9.31 -42.47 20.72
N ASN A 42 8.73 -41.56 19.91
CA ASN A 42 8.16 -41.88 18.61
C ASN A 42 9.21 -41.79 17.51
N VAL A 43 9.20 -42.75 16.58
CA VAL A 43 10.02 -42.69 15.38
C VAL A 43 9.51 -41.61 14.45
N TYR A 44 10.31 -40.52 14.26
CA TYR A 44 10.00 -39.45 13.34
C TYR A 44 10.50 -39.75 11.90
N GLN A 45 11.75 -40.29 11.80
CA GLN A 45 12.33 -40.75 10.53
C GLN A 45 13.19 -42.01 10.77
N LYS A 46 13.27 -42.87 9.74
CA LYS A 46 14.16 -44.03 9.69
C LYS A 46 15.02 -43.96 8.41
N HIS A 47 16.31 -44.11 8.59
CA HIS A 47 17.28 -44.14 7.52
C HIS A 47 18.12 -45.38 7.56
N ILE A 48 18.41 -45.96 6.40
CA ILE A 48 19.36 -47.04 6.21
C ILE A 48 20.59 -46.45 5.53
N LEU A 49 21.73 -46.45 6.22
CA LEU A 49 22.99 -45.86 5.79
C LEU A 49 24.05 -46.94 5.64
N THR A 50 25.05 -46.69 4.80
CA THR A 50 26.20 -47.59 4.64
C THR A 50 27.48 -46.84 5.00
N THR A 51 28.34 -47.46 5.83
CA THR A 51 29.64 -46.91 6.16
C THR A 51 30.60 -46.99 4.95
N ASN A 52 31.30 -45.90 4.66
CA ASN A 52 32.33 -45.83 3.62
C ASN A 52 33.64 -46.50 4.05
N ALA A 53 34.70 -46.41 3.25
CA ALA A 53 36.02 -46.98 3.53
C ALA A 53 36.66 -46.49 4.84
N LEU A 54 36.27 -45.33 5.33
CA LEU A 54 36.71 -44.74 6.61
C LEU A 54 35.75 -45.05 7.77
N GLY A 55 34.78 -45.96 7.58
CA GLY A 55 33.80 -46.32 8.57
C GLY A 55 32.75 -45.21 8.84
N VAL A 56 32.68 -44.20 7.96
CA VAL A 56 31.78 -43.04 8.12
C VAL A 56 30.43 -43.31 7.46
N ALA A 57 29.36 -43.07 8.18
CA ALA A 57 27.97 -42.94 7.66
C ALA A 57 27.52 -41.48 7.72
N THR A 58 26.83 -41.02 6.68
CA THR A 58 26.40 -39.62 6.55
C THR A 58 24.92 -39.54 6.25
N LEU A 59 24.25 -38.60 6.91
CA LEU A 59 22.85 -38.25 6.73
C LEU A 59 22.71 -36.75 6.43
N ILE A 60 21.80 -36.40 5.53
CA ILE A 60 21.33 -35.02 5.38
C ILE A 60 20.10 -34.82 6.29
N ILE A 61 20.21 -33.89 7.23
CA ILE A 61 19.15 -33.59 8.19
C ILE A 61 18.07 -32.75 7.52
N ASN A 62 16.84 -33.27 7.46
CA ASN A 62 15.66 -32.62 6.91
C ASN A 62 14.48 -32.69 7.90
N CYS A 63 14.75 -32.49 9.19
CA CYS A 63 13.74 -32.44 10.25
C CYS A 63 13.19 -31.02 10.39
N SER A 64 11.93 -30.87 10.76
CA SER A 64 11.37 -29.61 11.23
C SER A 64 12.08 -29.15 12.50
N MET A 65 11.86 -27.88 12.91
CA MET A 65 12.40 -27.40 14.20
C MET A 65 11.94 -28.28 15.35
N GLY A 66 12.85 -28.54 16.28
CA GLY A 66 12.53 -29.38 17.43
C GLY A 66 13.73 -30.07 18.05
N ASN A 67 13.48 -30.81 19.12
CA ASN A 67 14.45 -31.63 19.82
C ASN A 67 14.24 -33.08 19.44
N TYR A 68 15.30 -33.72 18.97
CA TYR A 68 15.27 -35.10 18.51
C TYR A 68 16.39 -35.90 19.17
N THR A 69 16.28 -37.23 19.07
CA THR A 69 17.34 -38.16 19.45
C THR A 69 17.72 -39.02 18.24
N PHE A 70 18.97 -39.03 17.85
CA PHE A 70 19.52 -40.08 16.99
C PHE A 70 19.68 -41.38 17.74
N LYS A 71 19.23 -42.48 17.16
CA LYS A 71 19.48 -43.83 17.66
C LYS A 71 20.01 -44.65 16.49
N ALA A 72 21.32 -44.92 16.49
CA ALA A 72 22.01 -45.76 15.50
C ALA A 72 22.11 -47.18 15.99
N SER A 73 21.87 -48.13 15.11
CA SER A 73 22.09 -49.57 15.37
C SER A 73 22.81 -50.27 14.20
N TYR A 74 23.66 -51.16 14.54
CA TYR A 74 24.33 -52.11 13.66
C TYR A 74 24.08 -53.51 14.21
N ASP A 75 23.54 -54.42 13.39
CA ASP A 75 23.10 -55.75 13.84
C ASP A 75 24.24 -56.74 14.05
N GLY A 76 25.46 -56.33 13.66
CA GLY A 76 26.63 -57.18 13.69
C GLY A 76 26.77 -58.07 12.43
N ASP A 77 27.83 -58.86 12.37
CA ASP A 77 28.08 -59.89 11.37
C ASP A 77 28.99 -61.00 11.90
N ASN A 78 29.53 -61.84 11.03
CA ASN A 78 30.39 -62.94 11.43
C ASN A 78 31.70 -62.51 12.14
N TYR A 79 32.08 -61.21 12.01
CA TYR A 79 33.33 -60.67 12.56
C TYR A 79 33.11 -59.65 13.68
N PHE A 80 31.97 -58.96 13.67
CA PHE A 80 31.69 -57.86 14.59
C PHE A 80 30.37 -58.06 15.31
N LYS A 81 30.39 -57.83 16.60
CA LYS A 81 29.18 -57.87 17.45
C LYS A 81 28.24 -56.71 17.14
N PRO A 82 26.93 -56.83 17.42
CA PRO A 82 26.01 -55.75 17.34
C PRO A 82 26.44 -54.53 18.15
N ALA A 83 26.12 -53.33 17.67
CA ALA A 83 26.40 -52.07 18.33
C ALA A 83 25.17 -51.13 18.29
N GLN A 84 25.05 -50.33 19.32
CA GLN A 84 24.08 -49.24 19.39
C GLN A 84 24.74 -47.98 19.92
N GLY A 85 24.15 -46.84 19.57
CA GLY A 85 24.57 -45.51 20.05
C GLY A 85 23.43 -44.50 19.92
N SER A 86 23.51 -43.43 20.71
CA SER A 86 22.54 -42.33 20.64
C SER A 86 23.24 -40.99 20.79
N ALA A 87 22.63 -39.95 20.23
CA ALA A 87 23.05 -38.55 20.37
C ALA A 87 21.84 -37.63 20.25
N LYS A 88 21.94 -36.42 20.80
CA LYS A 88 20.90 -35.40 20.68
C LYS A 88 21.03 -34.64 19.37
N LEU A 89 19.91 -34.33 18.75
CA LEU A 89 19.78 -33.43 17.62
C LEU A 89 18.82 -32.30 17.99
N VAL A 90 19.28 -31.07 17.90
CA VAL A 90 18.42 -29.89 18.03
C VAL A 90 18.38 -29.19 16.68
N VAL A 91 17.18 -29.05 16.12
CA VAL A 91 16.96 -28.30 14.89
C VAL A 91 16.36 -26.97 15.25
N MET A 92 17.12 -25.89 15.02
CA MET A 92 16.73 -24.51 15.27
C MET A 92 16.22 -23.85 13.97
N PRO A 93 15.17 -23.04 14.01
CA PRO A 93 14.80 -22.24 12.85
C PRO A 93 15.87 -21.18 12.54
N TYR A 94 15.94 -20.76 11.30
CA TYR A 94 16.67 -19.56 10.92
C TYR A 94 15.98 -18.31 11.47
N TYR A 95 16.74 -17.34 11.92
CA TYR A 95 16.21 -16.01 12.22
C TYR A 95 15.89 -15.29 10.91
N THR A 96 14.88 -14.40 10.94
CA THR A 96 14.53 -13.56 9.81
C THR A 96 14.56 -12.08 10.18
N SER A 97 14.76 -11.23 9.19
CA SER A 97 14.74 -9.78 9.34
C SER A 97 13.87 -9.16 8.25
N ILE A 98 13.04 -8.21 8.64
CA ILE A 98 12.20 -7.44 7.73
C ILE A 98 12.75 -6.02 7.65
N PHE A 99 12.88 -5.52 6.42
CA PHE A 99 13.31 -4.15 6.14
C PHE A 99 12.22 -3.42 5.36
N ILE A 100 11.87 -2.25 5.83
CA ILE A 100 11.02 -1.29 5.13
C ILE A 100 11.78 0.02 5.01
N LYS A 101 11.57 0.76 3.92
CA LYS A 101 12.13 2.10 3.80
C LYS A 101 11.40 3.02 4.78
N GLU A 102 12.13 3.65 5.68
CA GLU A 102 11.59 4.58 6.68
C GLU A 102 11.28 5.94 6.06
N ASP A 103 10.37 6.69 6.70
CA ASP A 103 10.02 8.09 6.43
C ASP A 103 9.74 8.38 4.95
N GLN A 104 8.99 7.51 4.29
CA GLN A 104 8.63 7.68 2.89
C GLN A 104 7.59 8.78 2.73
N THR A 105 7.80 9.65 1.75
CA THR A 105 6.80 10.62 1.30
C THR A 105 6.28 10.23 -0.08
N PHE A 106 4.99 10.04 -0.17
CA PHE A 106 4.29 9.72 -1.41
C PHE A 106 3.46 10.90 -1.89
N TYR A 107 3.30 11.05 -3.19
CA TYR A 107 2.52 12.13 -3.80
C TYR A 107 1.39 11.54 -4.63
N GLY A 108 0.16 11.95 -4.33
CA GLY A 108 -1.01 11.51 -5.08
C GLY A 108 -1.33 10.02 -4.97
N ASN A 109 -1.76 9.40 -6.07
CA ASN A 109 -2.21 8.01 -6.16
C ASN A 109 -1.18 7.12 -6.84
N GLY A 110 -1.31 5.80 -6.66
CA GLY A 110 -0.50 4.80 -7.37
C GLY A 110 0.89 4.56 -6.79
N ASN A 111 1.17 5.03 -5.57
CA ASN A 111 2.44 4.76 -4.90
C ASN A 111 2.51 3.31 -4.42
N PHE A 112 3.69 2.71 -4.48
CA PHE A 112 3.94 1.33 -4.08
C PHE A 112 4.70 1.29 -2.77
N ILE A 113 4.14 0.62 -1.75
CA ILE A 113 4.82 0.32 -0.49
C ILE A 113 5.28 -1.13 -0.48
N TYR A 114 6.49 -1.37 0.01
CA TYR A 114 7.07 -2.71 0.04
C TYR A 114 8.01 -2.92 1.23
N ALA A 115 8.21 -4.19 1.57
CA ALA A 115 9.21 -4.65 2.52
C ALA A 115 10.04 -5.77 1.91
N HIS A 116 11.26 -5.97 2.40
CA HIS A 116 12.10 -7.11 2.07
C HIS A 116 12.27 -7.99 3.30
N ILE A 117 12.31 -9.30 3.08
CA ILE A 117 12.60 -10.28 4.13
C ILE A 117 13.79 -11.13 3.71
N TYR A 118 14.73 -11.27 4.64
CA TYR A 118 15.91 -12.12 4.51
C TYR A 118 16.04 -13.01 5.75
N ASP A 119 16.63 -14.19 5.58
CA ASP A 119 17.06 -14.98 6.69
C ASP A 119 18.42 -14.46 7.24
N ASN A 120 18.93 -15.11 8.30
CA ASN A 120 20.21 -14.74 8.91
C ASN A 120 21.45 -15.17 8.11
N LEU A 121 21.28 -15.88 6.99
CA LEU A 121 22.33 -16.15 6.02
C LEU A 121 22.40 -15.08 4.93
N GLY A 122 21.41 -14.19 4.89
CA GLY A 122 21.24 -13.16 3.85
C GLY A 122 20.46 -13.64 2.64
N ASP A 123 19.87 -14.84 2.70
CA ASP A 123 19.08 -15.39 1.62
C ASP A 123 17.69 -14.76 1.61
N ALA A 124 17.19 -14.41 0.42
CA ALA A 124 15.89 -13.83 0.21
C ALA A 124 14.79 -14.85 0.53
N MET A 125 13.84 -14.46 1.37
CA MET A 125 12.69 -15.27 1.73
C MET A 125 11.63 -15.23 0.63
N VAL A 126 11.58 -16.27 -0.22
CA VAL A 126 10.70 -16.35 -1.41
C VAL A 126 9.36 -17.00 -1.06
N ASN A 127 8.27 -16.55 -1.70
CA ASN A 127 6.90 -17.08 -1.52
C ASN A 127 6.41 -17.06 -0.06
N GLN A 128 6.84 -16.08 0.73
CA GLN A 128 6.38 -15.90 2.10
C GLN A 128 5.23 -14.91 2.18
N ILE A 129 4.26 -15.21 3.05
CA ILE A 129 3.13 -14.31 3.30
C ILE A 129 3.54 -13.26 4.32
N VAL A 130 3.45 -11.99 3.94
CA VAL A 130 3.74 -10.83 4.78
C VAL A 130 2.45 -10.07 5.05
N LEU A 131 2.20 -9.76 6.31
CA LEU A 131 1.09 -8.91 6.73
C LEU A 131 1.57 -7.47 6.91
N PHE A 132 0.92 -6.55 6.21
CA PHE A 132 1.02 -5.11 6.41
C PHE A 132 -0.21 -4.62 7.18
N THR A 133 -0.01 -3.98 8.31
CA THR A 133 -1.05 -3.30 9.08
C THR A 133 -0.77 -1.81 9.04
N ILE A 134 -1.58 -1.05 8.30
CA ILE A 134 -1.43 0.40 8.14
C ILE A 134 -2.44 1.09 9.03
N THR A 135 -1.96 1.99 9.87
CA THR A 135 -2.79 2.79 10.78
C THR A 135 -2.66 4.27 10.42
N SER A 136 -3.78 4.92 10.12
CA SER A 136 -3.82 6.37 9.88
C SER A 136 -3.79 7.15 11.19
N SER A 137 -3.46 8.44 11.12
CA SER A 137 -3.42 9.34 12.28
C SER A 137 -4.75 9.47 13.04
N ASN A 138 -5.89 9.21 12.37
CA ASN A 138 -7.22 9.18 12.98
C ASN A 138 -7.66 7.81 13.49
N GLY A 139 -6.73 6.81 13.53
CA GLY A 139 -6.96 5.48 14.09
C GLY A 139 -7.58 4.45 13.12
N ASN A 140 -7.85 4.78 11.86
CA ASN A 140 -8.32 3.78 10.90
C ASN A 140 -7.22 2.78 10.58
N VAL A 141 -7.58 1.48 10.58
CA VAL A 141 -6.66 0.37 10.35
C VAL A 141 -6.98 -0.34 9.05
N TYR A 142 -5.95 -0.52 8.21
CA TYR A 142 -6.00 -1.23 6.93
C TYR A 142 -5.03 -2.40 6.96
N LYS A 143 -5.51 -3.62 6.65
CA LYS A 143 -4.67 -4.82 6.58
C LYS A 143 -4.56 -5.33 5.16
N ARG A 144 -3.34 -5.71 4.75
CA ARG A 144 -3.04 -6.31 3.46
C ARG A 144 -2.02 -7.42 3.62
N TYR A 145 -2.23 -8.51 2.89
CA TYR A 145 -1.27 -9.59 2.74
C TYR A 145 -0.61 -9.48 1.38
N ALA A 146 0.69 -9.72 1.32
CA ALA A 146 1.44 -9.78 0.09
C ALA A 146 2.40 -10.96 0.13
N LEU A 147 2.66 -11.58 -1.01
CA LEU A 147 3.66 -12.64 -1.16
C LEU A 147 5.00 -12.02 -1.54
N THR A 148 6.08 -12.55 -0.98
CA THR A 148 7.43 -12.17 -1.39
C THR A 148 7.78 -12.78 -2.75
N ASP A 149 8.43 -11.98 -3.58
CA ASP A 149 8.99 -12.38 -4.86
C ASP A 149 10.38 -13.06 -4.70
N TRP A 150 11.05 -13.30 -5.83
CA TRP A 150 12.38 -13.91 -5.85
C TRP A 150 13.50 -13.08 -5.19
N LYS A 151 13.26 -11.80 -4.90
CA LYS A 151 14.15 -10.91 -4.15
C LYS A 151 13.77 -10.80 -2.67
N GLY A 152 12.78 -11.58 -2.21
CA GLY A 152 12.23 -11.44 -0.87
C GLY A 152 11.38 -10.18 -0.67
N GLN A 153 10.92 -9.53 -1.76
CA GLN A 153 10.13 -8.32 -1.72
C GLN A 153 8.64 -8.64 -1.75
N ALA A 154 7.89 -8.13 -0.76
CA ALA A 154 6.43 -8.12 -0.72
C ALA A 154 5.92 -6.68 -0.70
N GLY A 155 4.85 -6.38 -1.43
CA GLY A 155 4.29 -5.01 -1.45
C GLY A 155 3.00 -4.91 -2.25
N PHE A 156 2.41 -3.71 -2.24
CA PHE A 156 1.18 -3.40 -2.96
C PHE A 156 1.04 -1.89 -3.22
N TYR A 157 0.16 -1.54 -4.16
CA TYR A 157 -0.16 -0.14 -4.44
C TYR A 157 -1.10 0.43 -3.38
N LEU A 158 -0.73 1.61 -2.86
CA LEU A 158 -1.52 2.35 -1.88
C LEU A 158 -2.77 2.95 -2.54
N ASN A 159 -3.90 2.80 -1.88
CA ASN A 159 -5.17 3.45 -2.21
C ASN A 159 -5.73 4.16 -0.97
N LEU A 160 -4.94 5.08 -0.41
CA LEU A 160 -5.22 5.80 0.81
C LEU A 160 -5.34 7.31 0.54
N SER A 161 -6.00 8.03 1.45
CA SER A 161 -6.08 9.50 1.41
C SER A 161 -4.75 10.15 1.74
N GLY A 162 -4.61 11.45 1.47
CA GLY A 162 -3.51 12.23 2.03
C GLY A 162 -3.52 12.16 3.57
N GLY A 163 -2.33 12.15 4.17
CA GLY A 163 -2.18 12.07 5.63
C GLY A 163 -0.95 11.27 6.06
N ASN A 164 -0.76 11.20 7.38
CA ASN A 164 0.32 10.44 8.00
C ASN A 164 -0.15 9.05 8.39
N TYR A 165 0.71 8.07 8.19
CA TYR A 165 0.44 6.66 8.43
C TYR A 165 1.61 5.99 9.14
N LYS A 166 1.27 5.06 10.03
CA LYS A 166 2.17 4.06 10.57
C LYS A 166 1.93 2.74 9.82
N VAL A 167 2.99 2.02 9.49
CA VAL A 167 2.89 0.67 8.93
C VAL A 167 3.65 -0.29 9.82
N ASP A 168 2.96 -1.30 10.32
CA ASP A 168 3.55 -2.46 10.98
C ASP A 168 3.57 -3.61 9.97
N VAL A 169 4.75 -4.18 9.74
CA VAL A 169 4.97 -5.27 8.80
C VAL A 169 5.41 -6.49 9.56
N SER A 170 4.78 -7.64 9.33
CA SER A 170 5.09 -8.87 10.04
C SER A 170 5.08 -10.10 9.14
N TYR A 171 6.00 -11.00 9.44
CA TYR A 171 6.07 -12.37 8.96
C TYR A 171 5.87 -13.31 10.14
N ALA A 172 4.95 -14.25 10.02
CA ALA A 172 4.58 -15.13 11.13
C ALA A 172 5.62 -16.22 11.43
N GLY A 173 6.54 -16.47 10.51
CA GLY A 173 7.43 -17.62 10.55
C GLY A 173 6.83 -18.87 9.90
N ASP A 174 7.65 -19.89 9.77
CA ASP A 174 7.28 -21.22 9.28
C ASP A 174 8.02 -22.32 10.06
N ASN A 175 8.01 -23.57 9.56
CA ASN A 175 8.69 -24.69 10.21
C ASN A 175 10.22 -24.59 10.23
N TRP A 176 10.80 -23.59 9.53
CA TRP A 176 12.21 -23.44 9.33
C TRP A 176 12.75 -22.06 9.70
N HIS A 177 11.84 -21.10 9.92
CA HIS A 177 12.17 -19.70 10.14
C HIS A 177 11.35 -19.12 11.29
N TYR A 178 12.01 -18.36 12.17
CA TYR A 178 11.32 -17.53 13.15
C TYR A 178 10.56 -16.41 12.46
N GLY A 179 9.43 -16.03 13.05
CA GLY A 179 8.72 -14.81 12.65
C GLY A 179 9.52 -13.55 12.99
N SER A 180 9.27 -12.48 12.23
CA SER A 180 9.87 -11.17 12.46
C SER A 180 8.90 -10.06 12.17
N SER A 181 9.16 -8.85 12.68
CA SER A 181 8.35 -7.67 12.43
C SER A 181 9.18 -6.40 12.45
N THR A 182 8.68 -5.38 11.77
CA THR A 182 9.23 -4.03 11.77
C THR A 182 8.12 -3.01 11.68
N THR A 183 8.43 -1.76 12.03
CA THR A 183 7.51 -0.62 11.94
C THR A 183 8.17 0.49 11.15
N GLY A 184 7.40 1.17 10.32
CA GLY A 184 7.82 2.38 9.62
C GLY A 184 6.73 3.43 9.60
N LEU A 185 7.09 4.64 9.20
CA LEU A 185 6.19 5.76 8.99
C LEU A 185 6.20 6.16 7.52
N PHE A 186 5.08 6.62 7.03
CA PHE A 186 5.01 7.26 5.72
C PHE A 186 3.92 8.33 5.68
N ASN A 187 4.08 9.27 4.75
CA ASN A 187 3.15 10.35 4.52
C ASN A 187 2.68 10.32 3.06
N ILE A 188 1.37 10.52 2.84
CA ILE A 188 0.80 10.80 1.52
C ILE A 188 0.43 12.28 1.49
N VAL A 189 1.12 13.06 0.64
CA VAL A 189 0.90 14.49 0.49
C VAL A 189 -0.31 14.73 -0.41
N TYR A 190 -1.22 15.60 0.04
CA TYR A 190 -2.32 16.07 -0.80
C TYR A 190 -1.76 16.88 -1.99
N ILE A 191 -2.37 16.69 -3.14
CA ILE A 191 -2.10 17.53 -4.31
C ILE A 191 -2.80 18.87 -4.10
N GLY A 192 -2.03 19.97 -4.10
CA GLY A 192 -2.58 21.32 -3.99
C GLY A 192 -3.51 21.63 -5.16
N THR A 193 -4.57 22.42 -4.91
CA THR A 193 -5.55 22.82 -5.92
C THR A 193 -5.74 24.32 -5.97
N ASN A 194 -6.25 24.83 -7.09
CA ASN A 194 -6.60 26.22 -7.32
C ASN A 194 -7.98 26.31 -7.95
N VAL A 195 -8.82 27.18 -7.36
CA VAL A 195 -10.05 27.69 -7.96
C VAL A 195 -9.77 29.04 -8.58
N ILE A 196 -10.21 29.23 -9.82
CA ILE A 196 -10.06 30.50 -10.57
C ILE A 196 -11.46 30.93 -10.99
N ILE A 197 -11.84 32.21 -10.73
CA ILE A 197 -13.05 32.81 -11.22
C ILE A 197 -12.74 33.52 -12.52
N ASP A 198 -13.44 33.18 -13.61
CA ASP A 198 -13.08 33.66 -14.95
C ASP A 198 -13.45 35.13 -15.16
N GLN A 199 -14.67 35.54 -14.77
CA GLN A 199 -15.17 36.89 -15.05
C GLN A 199 -16.07 37.37 -13.91
N LEU A 200 -15.90 38.64 -13.54
CA LEU A 200 -16.60 39.29 -12.43
C LEU A 200 -17.31 40.57 -12.85
N LEU A 201 -17.51 40.81 -14.16
CA LEU A 201 -18.25 41.93 -14.69
C LEU A 201 -19.25 41.49 -15.74
N PHE A 202 -20.53 41.74 -15.49
CA PHE A 202 -21.63 41.37 -16.37
C PHE A 202 -22.54 42.58 -16.67
N ASN A 203 -23.28 42.54 -17.80
CA ASN A 203 -24.31 43.48 -18.15
C ASN A 203 -25.67 42.73 -18.18
N GLY A 204 -26.58 43.13 -17.35
CA GLY A 204 -27.92 42.54 -17.27
C GLY A 204 -27.94 41.11 -16.68
N ARG A 205 -29.01 40.41 -16.96
CA ARG A 205 -29.32 39.08 -16.45
C ARG A 205 -28.91 37.98 -17.45
N GLY A 206 -28.86 36.72 -16.98
CA GLY A 206 -28.66 35.53 -17.84
C GLY A 206 -27.22 35.23 -18.16
N ASN A 207 -26.26 36.00 -17.63
CA ASN A 207 -24.83 35.70 -17.79
C ASN A 207 -24.44 34.48 -16.93
N THR A 208 -23.45 33.72 -17.37
CA THR A 208 -22.94 32.58 -16.62
C THR A 208 -21.65 32.95 -15.90
N LEU A 209 -21.65 32.90 -14.58
CA LEU A 209 -20.44 32.97 -13.77
C LEU A 209 -19.75 31.60 -13.85
N THR A 210 -18.54 31.59 -14.42
CA THR A 210 -17.77 30.36 -14.65
C THR A 210 -16.51 30.34 -13.78
N ILE A 211 -16.19 29.16 -13.27
CA ILE A 211 -14.95 28.89 -12.55
C ILE A 211 -14.15 27.82 -13.28
N LEU A 212 -12.82 27.79 -13.00
CA LEU A 212 -11.92 26.73 -13.38
C LEU A 212 -11.31 26.16 -12.11
N LEU A 213 -11.38 24.82 -11.96
CA LEU A 213 -10.72 24.08 -10.90
C LEU A 213 -9.60 23.22 -11.50
N ARG A 214 -8.39 23.38 -10.97
CA ARG A 214 -7.20 22.63 -11.41
C ARG A 214 -6.28 22.34 -10.24
N ASP A 215 -5.37 21.36 -10.39
CA ASP A 215 -4.31 21.12 -9.44
C ASP A 215 -3.10 22.08 -9.65
N ASN A 216 -2.13 22.01 -8.75
CA ASN A 216 -0.91 22.84 -8.84
C ASN A 216 0.01 22.42 -10.01
N ASN A 217 -0.24 21.26 -10.64
CA ASN A 217 0.43 20.80 -11.86
C ASN A 217 -0.34 21.21 -13.12
N TYR A 218 -1.31 22.13 -12.99
CA TYR A 218 -2.18 22.64 -14.06
C TYR A 218 -3.12 21.59 -14.69
N ARG A 219 -3.28 20.42 -14.08
CA ARG A 219 -4.24 19.42 -14.52
C ARG A 219 -5.63 19.83 -14.05
N VAL A 220 -6.58 19.87 -14.97
CA VAL A 220 -7.98 20.17 -14.67
C VAL A 220 -8.61 19.04 -13.86
N LEU A 221 -9.48 19.38 -12.92
CA LEU A 221 -10.20 18.43 -12.08
C LEU A 221 -11.62 18.27 -12.62
N PHE A 222 -11.90 17.08 -13.13
CA PHE A 222 -13.19 16.68 -13.71
C PHE A 222 -14.10 16.04 -12.66
N ASN A 223 -15.40 16.27 -12.80
CA ASN A 223 -16.46 15.68 -11.96
C ASN A 223 -16.31 15.99 -10.45
N GLU A 224 -15.78 17.17 -10.13
CA GLU A 224 -15.61 17.65 -8.76
C GLU A 224 -16.74 18.63 -8.41
N THR A 225 -17.26 18.55 -7.19
CA THR A 225 -18.27 19.46 -6.70
C THR A 225 -17.64 20.72 -6.12
N VAL A 226 -18.11 21.88 -6.58
CA VAL A 226 -17.70 23.21 -6.12
C VAL A 226 -18.91 23.96 -5.63
N GLU A 227 -18.79 24.70 -4.52
CA GLU A 227 -19.82 25.59 -3.98
C GLU A 227 -19.51 27.03 -4.39
N ILE A 228 -20.48 27.70 -5.03
CA ILE A 228 -20.41 29.12 -5.41
C ILE A 228 -21.43 29.87 -4.57
N THR A 229 -20.99 30.80 -3.74
CA THR A 229 -21.83 31.64 -2.92
C THR A 229 -21.79 33.09 -3.39
N LEU A 230 -22.94 33.67 -3.66
CA LEU A 230 -23.13 35.07 -4.03
C LEU A 230 -23.80 35.81 -2.90
N SER A 231 -23.29 36.98 -2.50
CA SER A 231 -23.85 37.77 -1.40
C SER A 231 -23.80 39.27 -1.71
N ASP A 232 -24.88 40.01 -1.41
CA ASP A 232 -24.95 41.47 -1.42
C ASP A 232 -24.71 42.09 -0.03
N GLY A 233 -24.27 41.24 0.94
CA GLY A 233 -24.06 41.61 2.33
C GLY A 233 -25.31 41.49 3.22
N LYS A 234 -26.51 41.29 2.64
CA LYS A 234 -27.78 41.09 3.35
C LYS A 234 -28.35 39.70 3.12
N VAL A 235 -28.27 39.24 1.89
CA VAL A 235 -28.75 37.93 1.46
C VAL A 235 -27.60 37.20 0.76
N SER A 236 -27.50 35.91 0.99
CA SER A 236 -26.53 35.04 0.28
C SER A 236 -27.25 33.88 -0.37
N GLN A 237 -26.80 33.49 -1.55
CA GLN A 237 -27.27 32.35 -2.30
C GLN A 237 -26.11 31.45 -2.66
N THR A 238 -26.22 30.16 -2.33
CA THR A 238 -25.17 29.16 -2.60
C THR A 238 -25.65 28.15 -3.63
N PHE A 239 -24.78 27.88 -4.61
CA PHE A 239 -25.00 26.92 -5.68
C PHE A 239 -23.96 25.80 -5.58
N LYS A 240 -24.39 24.55 -5.75
CA LYS A 240 -23.48 23.40 -5.93
C LYS A 240 -23.43 23.06 -7.40
N VAL A 241 -22.23 23.14 -7.96
CA VAL A 241 -21.97 22.87 -9.38
C VAL A 241 -20.88 21.84 -9.53
N THR A 242 -20.90 21.09 -10.64
CA THR A 242 -19.90 20.03 -10.91
C THR A 242 -19.05 20.43 -12.10
N THR A 243 -17.73 20.23 -11.99
CA THR A 243 -16.78 20.54 -13.05
C THR A 243 -16.91 19.55 -14.21
N ASN A 244 -16.84 20.07 -15.44
CA ASN A 244 -16.83 19.30 -16.68
C ASN A 244 -15.40 18.79 -17.04
N GLU A 245 -15.24 18.17 -18.19
CA GLU A 245 -13.96 17.60 -18.69
C GLU A 245 -12.84 18.65 -18.81
N ASN A 246 -13.18 19.93 -18.94
CA ASN A 246 -12.23 21.03 -18.97
C ASN A 246 -12.00 21.65 -17.57
N GLY A 247 -12.47 21.01 -16.50
CA GLY A 247 -12.37 21.49 -15.13
C GLY A 247 -13.23 22.72 -14.83
N ARG A 248 -14.20 23.05 -15.70
CA ARG A 248 -15.05 24.23 -15.59
C ARG A 248 -16.41 23.89 -15.03
N ALA A 249 -16.92 24.77 -14.18
CA ALA A 249 -18.30 24.75 -13.69
C ALA A 249 -18.85 26.16 -13.70
N GLY A 250 -20.17 26.32 -13.79
CA GLY A 250 -20.78 27.64 -13.82
C GLY A 250 -22.21 27.66 -13.35
N VAL A 251 -22.67 28.87 -13.03
CA VAL A 251 -24.05 29.15 -12.61
C VAL A 251 -24.60 30.35 -13.38
N VAL A 252 -25.84 30.25 -13.84
CA VAL A 252 -26.54 31.37 -14.50
C VAL A 252 -26.94 32.39 -13.46
N ILE A 253 -26.51 33.63 -13.65
CA ILE A 253 -26.77 34.76 -12.74
C ILE A 253 -28.02 35.49 -13.18
N ASN A 254 -29.06 35.45 -12.32
CA ASN A 254 -30.34 36.15 -12.51
C ASN A 254 -30.57 37.25 -11.46
N LEU A 255 -29.49 37.80 -10.92
CA LEU A 255 -29.52 38.85 -9.92
C LEU A 255 -29.79 40.23 -10.59
N VAL A 256 -30.29 41.17 -9.77
CA VAL A 256 -30.47 42.57 -10.22
C VAL A 256 -29.12 43.27 -10.35
N PRO A 257 -29.04 44.36 -11.14
CA PRO A 257 -27.82 45.19 -11.21
C PRO A 257 -27.41 45.64 -9.80
N GLY A 258 -26.08 45.50 -9.54
CA GLY A 258 -25.50 45.75 -8.23
C GLY A 258 -24.12 45.14 -8.06
N LYS A 259 -23.57 45.25 -6.84
CA LYS A 259 -22.29 44.61 -6.44
C LYS A 259 -22.57 43.45 -5.51
N TYR A 260 -21.86 42.35 -5.74
CA TYR A 260 -21.97 41.11 -5.00
C TYR A 260 -20.61 40.58 -4.68
N ASN A 261 -20.42 40.05 -3.48
CA ASN A 261 -19.24 39.23 -3.17
C ASN A 261 -19.47 37.79 -3.69
N VAL A 262 -18.47 37.25 -4.37
CA VAL A 262 -18.45 35.87 -4.84
C VAL A 262 -17.43 35.11 -3.98
N TYR A 263 -17.89 34.05 -3.32
CA TYR A 263 -17.04 33.11 -2.64
C TYR A 263 -17.20 31.73 -3.26
N VAL A 264 -16.09 31.16 -3.71
CA VAL A 264 -16.05 29.83 -4.34
C VAL A 264 -15.24 28.91 -3.47
N LYS A 265 -15.77 27.73 -3.16
CA LYS A 265 -15.14 26.74 -2.29
C LYS A 265 -15.12 25.36 -2.97
N TYR A 266 -13.96 24.78 -3.05
CA TYR A 266 -13.75 23.37 -3.30
C TYR A 266 -13.34 22.68 -1.99
N ALA A 267 -14.09 21.66 -1.55
CA ALA A 267 -13.86 21.01 -0.26
C ALA A 267 -12.65 20.07 -0.28
N GLY A 268 -12.07 19.82 -1.45
CA GLY A 268 -11.06 18.77 -1.64
C GLY A 268 -11.69 17.40 -1.78
N ASN A 269 -10.83 16.43 -2.04
CA ASN A 269 -11.20 15.02 -2.08
C ASN A 269 -10.10 14.17 -1.41
N ARG A 270 -10.12 12.85 -1.61
CA ARG A 270 -9.16 11.93 -1.01
C ARG A 270 -7.68 12.26 -1.31
N LEU A 271 -7.38 12.88 -2.45
CA LEU A 271 -6.01 13.16 -2.90
C LEU A 271 -5.73 14.65 -3.11
N ASN A 272 -6.77 15.45 -3.31
CA ASN A 272 -6.67 16.86 -3.62
C ASN A 272 -7.02 17.70 -2.39
N SER A 273 -6.19 18.70 -2.07
CA SER A 273 -6.45 19.62 -0.96
C SER A 273 -7.66 20.52 -1.26
N PRO A 274 -8.35 21.01 -0.23
CA PRO A 274 -9.35 22.05 -0.42
C PRO A 274 -8.72 23.35 -0.92
N SER A 275 -9.53 24.16 -1.66
CA SER A 275 -9.15 25.48 -2.10
C SER A 275 -10.36 26.39 -2.21
N SER A 276 -10.12 27.70 -2.21
CA SER A 276 -11.17 28.72 -2.36
C SER A 276 -10.67 29.91 -3.16
N ALA A 277 -11.62 30.69 -3.69
CA ALA A 277 -11.37 31.95 -4.34
C ALA A 277 -12.50 32.94 -3.97
N GLU A 278 -12.15 34.21 -3.94
CA GLU A 278 -13.09 35.32 -3.68
C GLU A 278 -12.96 36.37 -4.79
N GLY A 279 -14.04 37.13 -5.00
CA GLY A 279 -14.03 38.24 -5.94
C GLY A 279 -15.29 39.10 -5.84
N ASP A 280 -15.20 40.33 -6.34
CA ASP A 280 -16.28 41.31 -6.37
C ASP A 280 -16.97 41.29 -7.73
N LEU A 281 -18.14 40.69 -7.81
CA LEU A 281 -19.00 40.67 -9.00
C LEU A 281 -19.74 41.99 -9.14
N THR A 282 -19.64 42.61 -10.31
CA THR A 282 -20.48 43.78 -10.67
C THR A 282 -21.44 43.40 -11.79
N ILE A 283 -22.71 43.68 -11.61
CA ILE A 283 -23.74 43.55 -12.63
C ILE A 283 -24.23 44.96 -12.97
N ASN A 284 -23.97 45.39 -14.18
CA ASN A 284 -24.41 46.69 -14.70
C ASN A 284 -25.84 46.64 -15.23
N HIS A 285 -26.50 47.79 -15.29
CA HIS A 285 -27.72 47.96 -16.06
C HIS A 285 -27.41 47.81 -17.56
N VAL A 286 -28.32 47.23 -18.29
CA VAL A 286 -28.27 47.22 -19.74
C VAL A 286 -28.70 48.61 -20.25
N PRO A 287 -27.88 49.30 -21.08
CA PRO A 287 -28.30 50.52 -21.69
C PRO A 287 -29.53 50.31 -22.55
N THR A 288 -30.49 51.24 -22.47
CA THR A 288 -31.71 51.21 -23.30
C THR A 288 -31.73 52.42 -24.22
N GLN A 289 -32.27 52.25 -25.41
CA GLN A 289 -32.43 53.31 -26.38
C GLN A 289 -33.87 53.39 -26.85
N ILE A 290 -34.45 54.58 -26.82
CA ILE A 290 -35.76 54.86 -27.43
C ILE A 290 -35.53 55.43 -28.80
N SER A 291 -36.11 54.78 -29.80
CA SER A 291 -36.15 55.29 -31.17
C SER A 291 -37.58 55.59 -31.56
N ALA A 292 -37.75 56.80 -32.11
CA ALA A 292 -39.05 57.29 -32.60
C ALA A 292 -38.83 58.07 -33.87
N SER A 293 -39.83 58.13 -34.73
CA SER A 293 -39.80 59.00 -35.91
C SER A 293 -39.73 60.49 -35.51
N SER A 294 -38.86 61.24 -36.10
CA SER A 294 -38.69 62.67 -35.83
C SER A 294 -39.84 63.54 -36.40
N VAL A 295 -40.61 62.97 -37.31
CA VAL A 295 -41.76 63.64 -37.91
C VAL A 295 -42.98 62.75 -37.75
N ILE A 296 -44.04 63.31 -37.17
CA ILE A 296 -45.35 62.65 -37.01
C ILE A 296 -46.36 63.54 -37.74
N ILE A 297 -47.02 63.00 -38.74
CA ILE A 297 -48.16 63.66 -39.40
C ILE A 297 -49.40 62.91 -39.00
N PHE A 298 -50.34 63.62 -38.32
CA PHE A 298 -51.63 63.05 -37.95
C PHE A 298 -52.64 63.49 -38.98
N ASP A 299 -53.40 62.54 -39.57
CA ASP A 299 -54.65 62.83 -40.32
C ASP A 299 -55.84 62.62 -39.36
N SER A 300 -56.98 63.10 -39.72
CA SER A 300 -58.16 63.21 -38.87
C SER A 300 -58.80 61.88 -38.43
N THR A 301 -58.21 60.79 -38.71
CA THR A 301 -58.66 59.43 -38.32
C THR A 301 -57.74 58.83 -37.29
N MET A 302 -58.19 57.85 -36.49
CA MET A 302 -57.47 57.25 -35.37
C MET A 302 -56.06 56.78 -35.80
N ASN A 303 -55.05 57.52 -35.40
CA ASN A 303 -53.63 57.19 -35.62
C ASN A 303 -52.98 56.71 -34.34
N SER A 304 -52.24 55.61 -34.40
CA SER A 304 -51.38 55.11 -33.33
C SER A 304 -49.90 55.44 -33.65
N TYR A 305 -49.17 55.95 -32.64
CA TYR A 305 -47.76 56.20 -32.74
C TYR A 305 -46.99 55.05 -32.06
N LEU A 306 -46.13 54.39 -32.83
CA LEU A 306 -45.35 53.31 -32.34
C LEU A 306 -43.93 53.76 -31.94
N VAL A 307 -43.61 53.57 -30.68
CA VAL A 307 -42.28 53.82 -30.16
C VAL A 307 -41.66 52.48 -29.87
N LYS A 308 -40.43 52.23 -30.33
CA LYS A 308 -39.68 51.02 -30.06
C LYS A 308 -38.67 51.31 -28.95
N LEU A 309 -38.71 50.56 -27.88
CA LEU A 309 -37.68 50.49 -26.84
C LEU A 309 -36.81 49.26 -27.17
N THR A 310 -35.53 49.47 -27.23
CA THR A 310 -34.53 48.41 -27.43
C THR A 310 -33.44 48.49 -26.37
N ASP A 311 -32.89 47.36 -26.00
CA ASP A 311 -31.70 47.17 -25.18
C ASP A 311 -30.49 46.89 -26.07
#